data_140d9ac4a00e9740d2075efa69deb7bc
#
_entry.id   140d9ac4a00e9740d2075efa69deb7bc
#
_cell.length_a   1.000
_cell.length_b   1.000
_cell.length_c   1.000
_cell.angle_alpha   90.00
_cell.angle_beta   90.00
_cell.angle_gamma   90.00
#
_symmetry.space_group_name_H-M   'P 1'
#
loop_
_entity.id
_entity.type
_entity.pdbx_description
1 polymer ?
#
loop_
_entity_poly.entity_id
_entity_poly.type
_entity_poly.pdbx_seq_one_letter_code
_entity_poly.pdbx_strand_id
1 'polypeptide(L)'
;MTTYAQDAKTLELPWPFTGREDELELIRRSLTAGRHGIVVTGPAGCGKTRLVTEALRGTDGARVTGTPQSRGLSFAAFAHLLPESVSLHRAVHILSGVRLLVVDDAHLLDEASAALVHQLAVHGRTRLVVVASDGAPVPGAVSRLWTGELLPRLALEPLPREDTARLLALGGALERLTVNRLHRVCRGDLRLLRDLLGAVRESGLLTRVPDTDEWAWRGPLPVTPTVRERTAPVLDRRGPAERETLERLAFAGPLPPRLDDLDLAALERLEADGLIRVDDRGAAHLAHPLHGPALRATAGRLRARRLARTPQQCRAALEAERDALARGIEDLDVRGTPTPVGEWLAEEGAPVPAGYAAVRARYARLRGELREAAAWAGEGLRWTPDDASCRGELALAAEQLGAVTTADEATVARGDADGAARAAAGGDMYARYDAVRLGTPEQATGRLPAGGVFARHADALARGDGAALDRAAEALEERGFLLFAAEAHAQAVRAHRDPRASRTSRTRAVALARRCQGARTPALAGLVLGELTVRQRQIVTLAAAGLSNRQIAEQLTLSIRTVGNHLYSAYTRLGAADRGALPWLVDLPATESA
;
A
#
# COMPACT_ATOMS: atom_id res chain seq x y z
N MET A 1 3.28 -37.95 -0.15
CA MET A 1 2.65 -36.84 -0.94
C MET A 1 1.38 -36.28 -0.29
N THR A 2 1.19 -36.36 1.02
CA THR A 2 -0.10 -36.05 1.68
C THR A 2 -0.02 -34.91 2.70
N THR A 3 1.14 -34.33 2.93
CA THR A 3 1.33 -33.28 3.96
C THR A 3 1.11 -31.85 3.43
N TYR A 4 1.21 -31.63 2.13
CA TYR A 4 1.11 -30.30 1.53
C TYR A 4 -0.33 -29.76 1.34
N ALA A 5 -1.31 -30.63 1.31
CA ALA A 5 -2.71 -30.25 1.11
C ALA A 5 -3.39 -29.71 2.39
N GLN A 6 -2.86 -30.02 3.56
CA GLN A 6 -3.45 -29.59 4.84
C GLN A 6 -3.00 -28.18 5.26
N ASP A 7 -1.77 -27.77 4.97
CA ASP A 7 -1.24 -26.46 5.35
C ASP A 7 -1.86 -25.31 4.53
N ALA A 8 -2.24 -25.57 3.29
CA ALA A 8 -2.92 -24.58 2.44
C ALA A 8 -4.37 -24.26 2.86
N LYS A 9 -5.02 -25.05 3.72
CA LYS A 9 -6.35 -24.79 4.25
C LYS A 9 -6.40 -23.66 5.29
N THR A 10 -5.27 -23.15 5.75
CA THR A 10 -5.20 -22.15 6.81
C THR A 10 -5.52 -20.72 6.36
N LEU A 11 -5.67 -20.48 5.04
CA LEU A 11 -6.14 -19.18 4.51
C LEU A 11 -7.68 -19.10 4.54
N GLU A 12 -8.28 -19.34 5.71
CA GLU A 12 -9.72 -19.29 5.83
C GLU A 12 -10.27 -17.85 5.75
N LEU A 13 -11.31 -17.69 4.94
CA LEU A 13 -12.13 -16.49 4.81
C LEU A 13 -13.41 -16.68 5.63
N PRO A 14 -13.94 -15.62 6.27
CA PRO A 14 -13.76 -14.20 5.94
C PRO A 14 -12.56 -13.56 6.67
N TRP A 15 -11.80 -12.76 5.94
CA TRP A 15 -10.76 -11.94 6.53
C TRP A 15 -11.31 -11.03 7.62
N PRO A 16 -10.61 -10.81 8.73
CA PRO A 16 -11.04 -9.88 9.76
C PRO A 16 -11.13 -8.46 9.18
N PHE A 17 -11.94 -7.63 9.81
CA PHE A 17 -12.01 -6.21 9.48
C PHE A 17 -10.76 -5.52 10.04
N THR A 18 -10.00 -4.82 9.20
CA THR A 18 -8.76 -4.13 9.58
C THR A 18 -8.46 -2.95 8.67
N GLY A 19 -7.73 -1.96 9.17
CA GLY A 19 -7.20 -0.85 8.38
C GLY A 19 -8.21 0.24 8.03
N ARG A 20 -9.35 0.33 8.74
CA ARG A 20 -10.43 1.29 8.49
C ARG A 20 -11.05 1.82 9.79
N GLU A 21 -10.25 1.92 10.83
CA GLU A 21 -10.71 2.28 12.17
C GLU A 21 -11.22 3.72 12.22
N ASP A 22 -10.54 4.64 11.52
CA ASP A 22 -10.92 6.07 11.47
C ASP A 22 -12.21 6.27 10.68
N GLU A 23 -12.36 5.61 9.55
CA GLU A 23 -13.57 5.64 8.72
C GLU A 23 -14.76 5.01 9.45
N LEU A 24 -14.51 3.91 10.18
CA LEU A 24 -15.52 3.26 11.02
C LEU A 24 -16.06 4.21 12.09
N GLU A 25 -15.15 4.88 12.79
CA GLU A 25 -15.50 5.85 13.82
C GLU A 25 -16.24 7.06 13.23
N LEU A 26 -15.83 7.53 12.06
CA LEU A 26 -16.50 8.63 11.36
C LEU A 26 -17.95 8.29 11.03
N ILE A 27 -18.22 7.06 10.50
CA ILE A 27 -19.58 6.60 10.23
C ILE A 27 -20.38 6.54 11.54
N ARG A 28 -19.84 5.97 12.62
CA ARG A 28 -20.51 5.89 13.92
C ARG A 28 -20.88 7.27 14.47
N ARG A 29 -19.96 8.24 14.38
CA ARG A 29 -20.20 9.64 14.80
C ARG A 29 -21.28 10.32 13.96
N SER A 30 -21.36 10.02 12.65
CA SER A 30 -22.37 10.62 11.78
C SER A 30 -23.80 10.10 12.05
N LEU A 31 -23.92 9.07 12.87
CA LEU A 31 -25.20 8.48 13.30
C LEU A 31 -25.61 8.88 14.74
N THR A 32 -24.82 9.71 15.40
CA THR A 32 -25.18 10.24 16.73
C THR A 32 -26.28 11.30 16.66
N ALA A 33 -26.83 11.71 17.83
CA ALA A 33 -27.91 12.68 17.91
C ALA A 33 -27.55 14.01 17.21
N GLY A 34 -28.51 14.56 16.45
CA GLY A 34 -28.32 15.81 15.71
C GLY A 34 -27.68 15.69 14.33
N ARG A 35 -27.34 14.48 13.84
CA ARG A 35 -26.84 14.26 12.49
C ARG A 35 -27.82 13.41 11.66
N HIS A 36 -27.90 13.74 10.36
CA HIS A 36 -28.86 13.13 9.45
C HIS A 36 -28.31 11.89 8.71
N GLY A 37 -27.02 11.60 8.82
CA GLY A 37 -26.40 10.43 8.18
C GLY A 37 -25.09 10.75 7.45
N ILE A 38 -24.73 9.86 6.52
CA ILE A 38 -23.47 9.95 5.76
C ILE A 38 -23.60 9.26 4.39
N VAL A 39 -22.90 9.77 3.41
CA VAL A 39 -22.67 9.10 2.11
C VAL A 39 -21.28 8.50 2.09
N VAL A 40 -21.15 7.23 1.78
CA VAL A 40 -19.88 6.51 1.61
C VAL A 40 -19.69 6.22 0.13
N THR A 41 -18.67 6.84 -0.47
CA THR A 41 -18.32 6.60 -1.89
C THR A 41 -16.95 5.94 -1.98
N GLY A 42 -16.60 5.42 -3.15
CA GLY A 42 -15.29 4.84 -3.43
C GLY A 42 -15.34 3.81 -4.56
N PRO A 43 -14.19 3.31 -5.02
CA PRO A 43 -14.12 2.33 -6.10
C PRO A 43 -14.91 1.05 -5.79
N ALA A 44 -15.29 0.31 -6.84
CA ALA A 44 -15.90 -1.00 -6.68
C ALA A 44 -14.93 -1.95 -5.95
N GLY A 45 -15.47 -2.79 -5.04
CA GLY A 45 -14.68 -3.78 -4.32
C GLY A 45 -13.82 -3.27 -3.15
N CYS A 46 -13.73 -1.94 -2.90
CA CYS A 46 -12.90 -1.37 -1.82
C CYS A 46 -13.41 -1.60 -0.38
N GLY A 47 -14.55 -2.32 -0.22
CA GLY A 47 -15.07 -2.73 1.10
C GLY A 47 -16.11 -1.80 1.71
N LYS A 48 -16.75 -0.89 0.95
CA LYS A 48 -17.77 0.06 1.42
C LYS A 48 -18.91 -0.61 2.21
N THR A 49 -19.56 -1.59 1.60
CA THR A 49 -20.68 -2.33 2.22
C THR A 49 -20.25 -3.00 3.52
N ARG A 50 -19.05 -3.58 3.57
CA ARG A 50 -18.52 -4.24 4.77
C ARG A 50 -18.21 -3.22 5.87
N LEU A 51 -17.61 -2.09 5.53
CA LEU A 51 -17.36 -0.99 6.45
C LEU A 51 -18.66 -0.49 7.11
N VAL A 52 -19.69 -0.26 6.30
CA VAL A 52 -21.02 0.15 6.79
C VAL A 52 -21.65 -0.94 7.68
N THR A 53 -21.58 -2.20 7.26
CA THR A 53 -22.10 -3.33 8.05
C THR A 53 -21.40 -3.43 9.41
N GLU A 54 -20.09 -3.24 9.47
CA GLU A 54 -19.30 -3.27 10.71
C GLU A 54 -19.59 -2.04 11.59
N ALA A 55 -19.77 -0.87 10.98
CA ALA A 55 -20.13 0.35 11.71
C ALA A 55 -21.50 0.24 12.38
N LEU A 56 -22.43 -0.46 11.74
CA LEU A 56 -23.82 -0.63 12.18
C LEU A 56 -24.07 -1.91 12.99
N ARG A 57 -23.05 -2.66 13.33
CA ARG A 57 -23.19 -3.90 14.11
C ARG A 57 -23.93 -3.63 15.42
N GLY A 58 -25.06 -4.33 15.63
CA GLY A 58 -25.93 -4.14 16.79
C GLY A 58 -26.88 -2.94 16.70
N THR A 59 -27.01 -2.32 15.52
CA THR A 59 -27.96 -1.22 15.28
C THR A 59 -29.07 -1.72 14.34
N ASP A 60 -30.33 -1.60 14.77
CA ASP A 60 -31.49 -1.94 13.95
C ASP A 60 -31.75 -0.85 12.90
N GLY A 61 -31.98 -1.26 11.67
CA GLY A 61 -32.29 -0.37 10.57
C GLY A 61 -32.81 -1.12 9.34
N ALA A 62 -33.58 -0.43 8.53
CA ALA A 62 -34.02 -0.96 7.24
C ALA A 62 -32.85 -0.90 6.24
N ARG A 63 -32.77 -1.89 5.36
CA ARG A 63 -31.75 -1.93 4.31
C ARG A 63 -32.39 -2.12 2.94
N VAL A 64 -31.93 -1.35 1.97
CA VAL A 64 -32.29 -1.48 0.56
C VAL A 64 -31.03 -1.56 -0.28
N THR A 65 -31.07 -2.25 -1.41
CA THR A 65 -29.91 -2.43 -2.30
C THR A 65 -30.36 -2.17 -3.74
N GLY A 66 -29.64 -1.27 -4.42
CA GLY A 66 -29.78 -1.08 -5.85
C GLY A 66 -29.23 -2.28 -6.62
N THR A 67 -29.91 -2.70 -7.68
CA THR A 67 -29.43 -3.75 -8.59
C THR A 67 -29.56 -3.31 -10.04
N PRO A 68 -28.74 -3.84 -10.97
CA PRO A 68 -28.87 -3.52 -12.39
C PRO A 68 -30.27 -3.87 -12.94
N GLN A 69 -30.88 -4.94 -12.42
CA GLN A 69 -32.20 -5.44 -12.85
C GLN A 69 -33.34 -4.53 -12.37
N SER A 70 -33.19 -3.91 -11.19
CA SER A 70 -34.21 -3.04 -10.61
C SER A 70 -34.17 -1.60 -11.17
N ARG A 71 -33.13 -1.25 -11.92
CA ARG A 71 -32.89 0.14 -12.40
C ARG A 71 -33.99 0.71 -13.30
N GLY A 72 -34.73 -0.15 -13.99
CA GLY A 72 -35.84 0.25 -14.86
C GLY A 72 -37.24 0.23 -14.18
N LEU A 73 -37.34 -0.15 -12.92
CA LEU A 73 -38.61 -0.35 -12.21
C LEU A 73 -38.70 0.61 -11.03
N SER A 74 -39.72 1.48 -11.04
CA SER A 74 -39.94 2.48 -9.99
C SER A 74 -40.10 1.83 -8.62
N PHE A 75 -39.30 2.34 -7.64
CA PHE A 75 -39.27 1.85 -6.26
C PHE A 75 -38.88 0.37 -6.06
N ALA A 76 -38.32 -0.29 -7.07
CA ALA A 76 -38.03 -1.72 -6.99
C ALA A 76 -37.06 -2.06 -5.83
N ALA A 77 -36.07 -1.21 -5.54
CA ALA A 77 -35.18 -1.41 -4.40
C ALA A 77 -35.93 -1.36 -3.03
N PHE A 78 -37.06 -0.70 -2.98
CA PHE A 78 -37.90 -0.51 -1.78
C PHE A 78 -39.14 -1.41 -1.72
N ALA A 79 -39.32 -2.33 -2.65
CA ALA A 79 -40.54 -3.15 -2.78
C ALA A 79 -40.93 -3.90 -1.49
N HIS A 80 -39.93 -4.29 -0.66
CA HIS A 80 -40.18 -4.97 0.61
C HIS A 80 -40.57 -4.03 1.77
N LEU A 81 -40.45 -2.70 1.58
CA LEU A 81 -40.77 -1.67 2.59
C LEU A 81 -41.99 -0.84 2.21
N LEU A 82 -42.43 -0.91 0.95
CA LEU A 82 -43.49 -0.08 0.40
C LEU A 82 -44.63 -0.96 -0.17
N PRO A 83 -45.88 -0.49 -0.15
CA PRO A 83 -46.98 -1.19 -0.84
C PRO A 83 -46.83 -1.17 -2.37
N GLU A 84 -47.47 -2.10 -3.07
CA GLU A 84 -47.33 -2.32 -4.52
C GLU A 84 -47.60 -1.07 -5.37
N SER A 85 -48.48 -0.19 -4.92
CA SER A 85 -48.76 1.08 -5.59
C SER A 85 -48.61 2.23 -4.60
N VAL A 86 -47.59 3.05 -4.77
CA VAL A 86 -47.29 4.16 -3.87
C VAL A 86 -46.81 5.41 -4.62
N SER A 87 -47.31 6.58 -4.23
CA SER A 87 -46.78 7.86 -4.68
C SER A 87 -45.52 8.22 -3.90
N LEU A 88 -44.64 9.03 -4.49
CA LEU A 88 -43.41 9.50 -3.82
C LEU A 88 -43.71 10.13 -2.46
N HIS A 89 -44.73 11.00 -2.38
CA HIS A 89 -45.12 11.65 -1.10
C HIS A 89 -45.50 10.64 -0.04
N ARG A 90 -46.28 9.62 -0.39
CA ARG A 90 -46.69 8.56 0.54
C ARG A 90 -45.54 7.65 0.96
N ALA A 91 -44.63 7.36 0.03
CA ALA A 91 -43.39 6.62 0.32
C ALA A 91 -42.50 7.37 1.33
N VAL A 92 -42.33 8.68 1.14
CA VAL A 92 -41.59 9.54 2.11
C VAL A 92 -42.27 9.50 3.49
N HIS A 93 -43.62 9.59 3.54
CA HIS A 93 -44.34 9.55 4.80
C HIS A 93 -44.17 8.21 5.52
N ILE A 94 -44.26 7.08 4.83
CA ILE A 94 -44.06 5.74 5.38
C ILE A 94 -42.65 5.59 5.94
N LEU A 95 -41.64 5.93 5.14
CA LEU A 95 -40.23 5.72 5.50
C LEU A 95 -39.68 6.76 6.49
N SER A 96 -40.38 7.92 6.68
CA SER A 96 -40.04 8.85 7.74
C SER A 96 -40.27 8.28 9.15
N GLY A 97 -40.97 7.16 9.30
CA GLY A 97 -41.04 6.39 10.53
C GLY A 97 -39.86 5.47 10.79
N VAL A 98 -39.00 5.26 9.82
CA VAL A 98 -37.79 4.41 9.93
C VAL A 98 -36.65 5.24 10.57
N ARG A 99 -36.07 4.75 11.67
CA ARG A 99 -35.00 5.46 12.39
C ARG A 99 -33.70 5.51 11.59
N LEU A 100 -33.34 4.42 10.93
CA LEU A 100 -32.13 4.25 10.14
C LEU A 100 -32.43 3.49 8.86
N LEU A 101 -32.04 4.06 7.73
CA LEU A 101 -32.15 3.46 6.41
C LEU A 101 -30.76 3.37 5.78
N VAL A 102 -30.33 2.16 5.46
CA VAL A 102 -29.12 1.87 4.70
C VAL A 102 -29.48 1.66 3.24
N VAL A 103 -28.90 2.46 2.37
CA VAL A 103 -29.09 2.37 0.92
C VAL A 103 -27.77 1.92 0.30
N ASP A 104 -27.68 0.65 -0.03
CA ASP A 104 -26.48 0.07 -0.65
C ASP A 104 -26.58 0.11 -2.17
N ASP A 105 -25.43 0.23 -2.84
CA ASP A 105 -25.32 0.37 -4.30
C ASP A 105 -26.27 1.44 -4.89
N ALA A 106 -26.36 2.59 -4.24
CA ALA A 106 -27.26 3.69 -4.60
C ALA A 106 -27.07 4.20 -6.04
N HIS A 107 -25.93 3.96 -6.67
CA HIS A 107 -25.67 4.27 -8.08
C HIS A 107 -26.47 3.39 -9.05
N LEU A 108 -27.08 2.30 -8.57
CA LEU A 108 -27.94 1.40 -9.34
C LEU A 108 -29.44 1.62 -9.08
N LEU A 109 -29.82 2.62 -8.30
CA LEU A 109 -31.21 2.95 -8.06
C LEU A 109 -31.89 3.47 -9.32
N ASP A 110 -33.19 3.18 -9.45
CA ASP A 110 -34.09 3.87 -10.38
C ASP A 110 -34.33 5.32 -9.95
N GLU A 111 -34.79 6.18 -10.86
CA GLU A 111 -34.98 7.62 -10.62
C GLU A 111 -35.99 7.90 -9.48
N ALA A 112 -37.05 7.09 -9.34
CA ALA A 112 -38.06 7.25 -8.29
C ALA A 112 -37.50 6.89 -6.91
N SER A 113 -36.73 5.79 -6.82
CA SER A 113 -36.00 5.41 -5.62
C SER A 113 -34.94 6.45 -5.24
N ALA A 114 -34.21 6.97 -6.21
CA ALA A 114 -33.21 8.03 -6.00
C ALA A 114 -33.85 9.34 -5.48
N ALA A 115 -34.97 9.75 -6.07
CA ALA A 115 -35.76 10.90 -5.60
C ALA A 115 -36.29 10.69 -4.18
N LEU A 116 -36.73 9.47 -3.84
CA LEU A 116 -37.20 9.11 -2.50
C LEU A 116 -36.07 9.28 -1.46
N VAL A 117 -34.88 8.74 -1.72
CA VAL A 117 -33.71 8.89 -0.84
C VAL A 117 -33.35 10.37 -0.63
N HIS A 118 -33.36 11.15 -1.70
CA HIS A 118 -33.11 12.60 -1.63
C HIS A 118 -34.17 13.32 -0.77
N GLN A 119 -35.45 13.01 -0.95
CA GLN A 119 -36.52 13.61 -0.16
C GLN A 119 -36.42 13.25 1.33
N LEU A 120 -36.07 12.00 1.65
CA LEU A 120 -35.82 11.58 3.03
C LEU A 120 -34.65 12.36 3.67
N ALA A 121 -33.60 12.64 2.91
CA ALA A 121 -32.47 13.46 3.36
C ALA A 121 -32.92 14.91 3.67
N VAL A 122 -33.72 15.51 2.78
CA VAL A 122 -34.26 16.87 2.97
C VAL A 122 -35.18 16.94 4.19
N HIS A 123 -36.02 15.94 4.44
CA HIS A 123 -36.91 15.92 5.61
C HIS A 123 -36.17 15.67 6.93
N GLY A 124 -35.02 15.01 6.91
CA GLY A 124 -34.11 14.82 8.05
C GLY A 124 -34.66 13.98 9.21
N ARG A 125 -35.78 13.27 9.04
CA ARG A 125 -36.40 12.44 10.10
C ARG A 125 -35.77 11.05 10.17
N THR A 126 -35.37 10.50 9.01
CA THR A 126 -34.72 9.20 8.87
C THR A 126 -33.21 9.41 8.73
N ARG A 127 -32.41 8.73 9.54
CA ARG A 127 -30.95 8.73 9.35
C ARG A 127 -30.60 7.87 8.14
N LEU A 128 -29.74 8.39 7.28
CA LEU A 128 -29.38 7.75 6.03
C LEU A 128 -27.92 7.35 6.01
N VAL A 129 -27.64 6.10 5.67
CA VAL A 129 -26.29 5.67 5.26
C VAL A 129 -26.38 5.24 3.80
N VAL A 130 -25.82 6.03 2.93
CA VAL A 130 -25.91 5.82 1.48
C VAL A 130 -24.55 5.39 0.95
N VAL A 131 -24.51 4.25 0.25
CA VAL A 131 -23.28 3.70 -0.35
C VAL A 131 -23.38 3.79 -1.86
N ALA A 132 -22.39 4.42 -2.50
CA ALA A 132 -22.32 4.52 -3.95
C ALA A 132 -20.90 4.18 -4.46
N SER A 133 -20.80 3.65 -5.67
CA SER A 133 -19.52 3.36 -6.32
C SER A 133 -19.08 4.53 -7.20
N ASP A 134 -17.81 4.93 -7.08
CA ASP A 134 -17.17 5.89 -7.97
C ASP A 134 -16.94 5.25 -9.35
N GLY A 135 -16.89 6.08 -10.39
CA GLY A 135 -16.65 5.62 -11.77
C GLY A 135 -17.89 5.07 -12.49
N ALA A 136 -19.03 4.96 -11.83
CA ALA A 136 -20.31 4.62 -12.44
C ALA A 136 -21.23 5.86 -12.49
N PRO A 137 -22.10 6.01 -13.51
CA PRO A 137 -23.12 7.06 -13.53
C PRO A 137 -24.04 6.91 -12.32
N VAL A 138 -24.12 7.98 -11.52
CA VAL A 138 -24.95 8.05 -10.33
C VAL A 138 -26.21 8.88 -10.65
N PRO A 139 -27.44 8.44 -10.25
CA PRO A 139 -28.63 9.26 -10.40
C PRO A 139 -28.45 10.67 -9.82
N GLY A 140 -28.92 11.71 -10.53
CA GLY A 140 -28.74 13.09 -10.12
C GLY A 140 -29.26 13.42 -8.72
N ALA A 141 -30.34 12.77 -8.31
CA ALA A 141 -30.90 12.90 -6.95
C ALA A 141 -29.97 12.35 -5.87
N VAL A 142 -29.26 11.24 -6.13
CA VAL A 142 -28.28 10.66 -5.22
C VAL A 142 -27.03 11.54 -5.13
N SER A 143 -26.50 12.03 -6.25
CA SER A 143 -25.31 12.89 -6.24
C SER A 143 -25.56 14.20 -5.47
N ARG A 144 -26.75 14.74 -5.52
CA ARG A 144 -27.16 15.94 -4.74
C ARG A 144 -27.12 15.76 -3.23
N LEU A 145 -27.09 14.54 -2.72
CA LEU A 145 -26.95 14.32 -1.28
C LEU A 145 -25.67 14.92 -0.72
N TRP A 146 -24.57 14.86 -1.47
CA TRP A 146 -23.28 15.44 -1.04
C TRP A 146 -22.91 16.73 -1.74
N THR A 147 -23.30 16.95 -3.00
CA THR A 147 -23.04 18.21 -3.70
C THR A 147 -23.96 19.34 -3.21
N GLY A 148 -25.14 19.00 -2.68
CA GLY A 148 -26.08 19.93 -2.04
C GLY A 148 -25.91 20.02 -0.52
N GLU A 149 -24.81 19.48 0.03
CA GLU A 149 -24.46 19.53 1.47
C GLU A 149 -25.52 18.96 2.44
N LEU A 150 -26.43 18.11 1.92
CA LEU A 150 -27.46 17.45 2.76
C LEU A 150 -26.86 16.42 3.71
N LEU A 151 -25.87 15.67 3.21
CA LEU A 151 -25.15 14.63 3.96
C LEU A 151 -23.63 14.78 3.75
N PRO A 152 -22.81 14.61 4.80
CA PRO A 152 -21.37 14.55 4.64
C PRO A 152 -20.97 13.35 3.78
N ARG A 153 -19.90 13.52 3.00
CA ARG A 153 -19.33 12.46 2.15
C ARG A 153 -18.05 11.91 2.75
N LEU A 154 -17.98 10.60 2.87
CA LEU A 154 -16.75 9.85 3.12
C LEU A 154 -16.33 9.20 1.80
N ALA A 155 -15.27 9.69 1.20
CA ALA A 155 -14.64 9.05 0.04
C ALA A 155 -13.67 7.98 0.53
N LEU A 156 -13.99 6.72 0.28
CA LEU A 156 -13.17 5.58 0.68
C LEU A 156 -12.14 5.30 -0.40
N GLU A 157 -10.89 5.51 -0.09
CA GLU A 157 -9.77 5.20 -0.98
C GLU A 157 -9.46 3.68 -1.00
N PRO A 158 -8.78 3.19 -2.06
CA PRO A 158 -8.23 1.84 -2.05
C PRO A 158 -7.36 1.59 -0.82
N LEU A 159 -7.35 0.34 -0.32
CA LEU A 159 -6.54 -0.01 0.84
C LEU A 159 -5.05 0.17 0.51
N PRO A 160 -4.27 0.89 1.34
CA PRO A 160 -2.85 1.07 1.13
C PRO A 160 -2.10 -0.27 1.07
N ARG A 161 -0.92 -0.27 0.41
CA ARG A 161 -0.11 -1.48 0.23
C ARG A 161 0.24 -2.17 1.55
N GLU A 162 0.58 -1.39 2.59
CA GLU A 162 0.95 -1.95 3.89
C GLU A 162 -0.27 -2.54 4.63
N ASP A 163 -1.45 -1.96 4.46
CA ASP A 163 -2.68 -2.50 5.02
C ASP A 163 -3.11 -3.77 4.27
N THR A 164 -2.92 -3.80 2.94
CA THR A 164 -3.10 -5.01 2.14
C THR A 164 -2.13 -6.11 2.59
N ALA A 165 -0.86 -5.78 2.85
CA ALA A 165 0.14 -6.73 3.36
C ALA A 165 -0.27 -7.27 4.73
N ARG A 166 -0.72 -6.41 5.66
CA ARG A 166 -1.23 -6.82 6.98
C ARG A 166 -2.46 -7.73 6.86
N LEU A 167 -3.39 -7.40 5.96
CA LEU A 167 -4.57 -8.22 5.71
C LEU A 167 -4.18 -9.62 5.21
N LEU A 168 -3.22 -9.70 4.29
CA LEU A 168 -2.73 -10.96 3.72
C LEU A 168 -1.94 -11.79 4.74
N ALA A 169 -1.18 -11.16 5.62
CA ALA A 169 -0.39 -11.84 6.66
C ALA A 169 -1.26 -12.62 7.66
N LEU A 170 -2.53 -12.25 7.83
CA LEU A 170 -3.48 -12.97 8.70
C LEU A 170 -3.87 -14.34 8.14
N GLY A 171 -3.66 -14.58 6.86
CA GLY A 171 -3.94 -15.87 6.20
C GLY A 171 -2.71 -16.74 5.93
N GLY A 172 -1.53 -16.32 6.37
CA GLY A 172 -0.24 -16.97 6.13
C GLY A 172 0.80 -15.98 5.63
N ALA A 173 2.08 -16.22 5.91
CA ALA A 173 3.15 -15.34 5.47
C ALA A 173 3.31 -15.44 3.94
N LEU A 174 3.03 -14.36 3.21
CA LEU A 174 3.30 -14.25 1.79
C LEU A 174 4.56 -13.42 1.56
N GLU A 175 5.42 -13.88 0.68
CA GLU A 175 6.60 -13.17 0.22
C GLU A 175 6.25 -11.76 -0.29
N ARG A 176 7.12 -10.80 -0.08
CA ARG A 176 6.87 -9.39 -0.43
C ARG A 176 6.56 -9.15 -1.90
N LEU A 177 7.24 -9.83 -2.84
CA LEU A 177 6.96 -9.70 -4.28
C LEU A 177 5.56 -10.21 -4.63
N THR A 178 5.11 -11.28 -3.99
CA THR A 178 3.74 -11.81 -4.11
C THR A 178 2.69 -10.81 -3.60
N VAL A 179 2.93 -10.21 -2.44
CA VAL A 179 2.06 -9.15 -1.90
C VAL A 179 2.00 -7.94 -2.84
N ASN A 180 3.14 -7.51 -3.37
CA ASN A 180 3.21 -6.41 -4.34
C ASN A 180 2.45 -6.73 -5.62
N ARG A 181 2.59 -7.96 -6.14
CA ARG A 181 1.85 -8.45 -7.30
C ARG A 181 0.35 -8.41 -7.08
N LEU A 182 -0.14 -8.96 -5.96
CA LEU A 182 -1.55 -8.96 -5.59
C LEU A 182 -2.09 -7.53 -5.44
N HIS A 183 -1.38 -6.66 -4.72
CA HIS A 183 -1.77 -5.27 -4.55
C HIS A 183 -1.85 -4.52 -5.89
N ARG A 184 -0.85 -4.68 -6.77
CA ARG A 184 -0.81 -4.06 -8.11
C ARG A 184 -1.97 -4.53 -8.99
N VAL A 185 -2.24 -5.83 -9.00
CA VAL A 185 -3.28 -6.45 -9.83
C VAL A 185 -4.67 -6.06 -9.36
N CYS A 186 -4.91 -6.08 -8.04
CA CYS A 186 -6.23 -5.83 -7.47
C CYS A 186 -6.57 -4.34 -7.31
N ARG A 187 -5.57 -3.45 -7.22
CA ARG A 187 -5.75 -1.99 -7.07
C ARG A 187 -6.77 -1.61 -5.99
N GLY A 188 -6.78 -2.36 -4.88
CA GLY A 188 -7.69 -2.14 -3.75
C GLY A 188 -9.08 -2.78 -3.90
N ASP A 189 -9.35 -3.54 -4.95
CA ASP A 189 -10.52 -4.40 -5.03
C ASP A 189 -10.31 -5.65 -4.16
N LEU A 190 -10.86 -5.64 -2.95
CA LEU A 190 -10.72 -6.72 -1.97
C LEU A 190 -11.48 -7.99 -2.37
N ARG A 191 -12.55 -7.86 -3.19
CA ARG A 191 -13.27 -9.02 -3.73
C ARG A 191 -12.39 -9.75 -4.74
N LEU A 192 -11.77 -9.01 -5.65
CA LEU A 192 -10.81 -9.56 -6.61
C LEU A 192 -9.59 -10.16 -5.91
N LEU A 193 -9.08 -9.48 -4.88
CA LEU A 193 -7.95 -9.97 -4.09
C LEU A 193 -8.24 -11.34 -3.47
N ARG A 194 -9.41 -11.50 -2.88
CA ARG A 194 -9.86 -12.77 -2.31
C ARG A 194 -9.99 -13.88 -3.36
N ASP A 195 -10.64 -13.55 -4.47
CA ASP A 195 -10.88 -14.49 -5.56
C ASP A 195 -9.57 -14.96 -6.21
N LEU A 196 -8.65 -14.05 -6.48
CA LEU A 196 -7.33 -14.39 -7.03
C LEU A 196 -6.49 -15.22 -6.06
N LEU A 197 -6.45 -14.86 -4.78
CA LEU A 197 -5.69 -15.62 -3.80
C LEU A 197 -6.23 -17.06 -3.66
N GLY A 198 -7.56 -17.22 -3.67
CA GLY A 198 -8.21 -18.53 -3.72
C GLY A 198 -7.80 -19.33 -4.95
N ALA A 199 -7.90 -18.72 -6.13
CA ALA A 199 -7.57 -19.38 -7.39
C ALA A 199 -6.07 -19.74 -7.50
N VAL A 200 -5.16 -18.88 -7.06
CA VAL A 200 -3.71 -19.14 -7.01
C VAL A 200 -3.41 -20.35 -6.11
N ARG A 201 -4.07 -20.43 -4.97
CA ARG A 201 -3.95 -21.54 -4.04
C ARG A 201 -4.50 -22.84 -4.62
N GLU A 202 -5.72 -22.81 -5.15
CA GLU A 202 -6.38 -23.97 -5.74
C GLU A 202 -5.61 -24.53 -6.96
N SER A 203 -4.97 -23.63 -7.72
CA SER A 203 -4.14 -24.00 -8.87
C SER A 203 -2.73 -24.50 -8.49
N GLY A 204 -2.38 -24.54 -7.19
CA GLY A 204 -1.05 -24.98 -6.73
C GLY A 204 0.09 -24.06 -7.16
N LEU A 205 -0.18 -22.78 -7.42
CA LEU A 205 0.83 -21.80 -7.86
C LEU A 205 1.59 -21.14 -6.68
N LEU A 206 1.22 -21.45 -5.44
CA LEU A 206 1.99 -21.06 -4.25
C LEU A 206 3.11 -22.06 -4.01
N THR A 207 4.34 -21.58 -3.98
CA THR A 207 5.53 -22.36 -3.65
C THR A 207 6.16 -21.80 -2.37
N ARG A 208 6.69 -22.68 -1.52
CA ARG A 208 7.38 -22.26 -0.30
C ARG A 208 8.72 -21.63 -0.66
N VAL A 209 9.03 -20.49 -0.05
CA VAL A 209 10.34 -19.85 -0.20
C VAL A 209 11.35 -20.64 0.64
N PRO A 210 12.50 -21.09 0.08
CA PRO A 210 13.51 -21.81 0.85
C PRO A 210 13.94 -21.01 2.09
N ASP A 211 14.24 -21.73 3.19
CA ASP A 211 14.72 -21.17 4.46
C ASP A 211 13.82 -20.13 5.15
N THR A 212 12.56 -20.03 4.70
CA THR A 212 11.55 -19.16 5.31
C THR A 212 10.23 -19.89 5.49
N ASP A 213 9.30 -19.29 6.26
CA ASP A 213 7.92 -19.75 6.36
C ASP A 213 6.99 -19.03 5.38
N GLU A 214 7.56 -18.33 4.40
CA GLU A 214 6.79 -17.54 3.43
C GLU A 214 6.40 -18.34 2.18
N TRP A 215 5.28 -17.95 1.58
CA TRP A 215 4.78 -18.49 0.33
C TRP A 215 4.92 -17.48 -0.81
N ALA A 216 5.45 -17.93 -1.94
CA ALA A 216 5.63 -17.15 -3.15
C ALA A 216 4.65 -17.60 -4.24
N TRP A 217 3.97 -16.66 -4.85
CA TRP A 217 3.19 -16.94 -6.07
C TRP A 217 4.10 -16.85 -7.30
N ARG A 218 4.31 -17.99 -7.95
CA ARG A 218 5.03 -18.09 -9.23
C ARG A 218 4.11 -18.70 -10.28
N GLY A 219 4.22 -18.23 -11.50
CA GLY A 219 3.41 -18.67 -12.62
C GLY A 219 2.32 -17.67 -13.04
N PRO A 220 1.51 -18.03 -14.06
CA PRO A 220 0.56 -17.10 -14.68
C PRO A 220 -0.55 -16.67 -13.72
N LEU A 221 -1.14 -15.50 -14.02
CA LEU A 221 -2.32 -15.03 -13.31
C LEU A 221 -3.54 -15.87 -13.72
N PRO A 222 -4.25 -16.52 -12.77
CA PRO A 222 -5.48 -17.26 -13.07
C PRO A 222 -6.57 -16.33 -13.60
N VAL A 223 -7.14 -16.66 -14.74
CA VAL A 223 -8.26 -15.90 -15.33
C VAL A 223 -9.57 -16.44 -14.78
N THR A 224 -9.92 -16.00 -13.59
CA THR A 224 -11.15 -16.35 -12.89
C THR A 224 -12.37 -15.73 -13.55
N PRO A 225 -13.61 -16.17 -13.21
CA PRO A 225 -14.82 -15.48 -13.63
C PRO A 225 -14.81 -13.99 -13.27
N THR A 226 -14.37 -13.63 -12.08
CA THR A 226 -14.26 -12.23 -11.64
C THR A 226 -13.30 -11.41 -12.52
N VAL A 227 -12.16 -12.00 -12.92
CA VAL A 227 -11.23 -11.35 -13.85
C VAL A 227 -11.90 -11.13 -15.21
N ARG A 228 -12.64 -12.13 -15.72
CA ARG A 228 -13.38 -11.99 -17.00
C ARG A 228 -14.45 -10.91 -16.90
N GLU A 229 -15.26 -10.90 -15.86
CA GLU A 229 -16.30 -9.87 -15.62
C GLU A 229 -15.70 -8.45 -15.61
N ARG A 230 -14.48 -8.27 -15.08
CA ARG A 230 -13.79 -6.97 -15.04
C ARG A 230 -13.19 -6.56 -16.38
N THR A 231 -12.74 -7.52 -17.18
CA THR A 231 -11.99 -7.23 -18.41
C THR A 231 -12.85 -7.29 -19.67
N ALA A 232 -13.84 -8.18 -19.76
CA ALA A 232 -14.68 -8.37 -20.94
C ALA A 232 -15.40 -7.09 -21.41
N PRO A 233 -16.04 -6.27 -20.56
CA PRO A 233 -16.74 -5.06 -21.01
C PRO A 233 -15.84 -4.07 -21.75
N VAL A 234 -14.53 -4.11 -21.46
CA VAL A 234 -13.53 -3.19 -21.99
C VAL A 234 -12.83 -3.78 -23.20
N LEU A 235 -12.48 -5.08 -23.16
CA LEU A 235 -11.68 -5.74 -24.20
C LEU A 235 -12.53 -6.26 -25.38
N ASP A 236 -13.77 -6.71 -25.13
CA ASP A 236 -14.60 -7.35 -26.15
C ASP A 236 -15.25 -6.35 -27.13
N ARG A 237 -15.28 -5.07 -26.78
CA ARG A 237 -15.86 -4.01 -27.62
C ARG A 237 -14.86 -3.39 -28.60
N ARG A 238 -13.64 -3.91 -28.69
CA ARG A 238 -12.55 -3.30 -29.47
C ARG A 238 -12.52 -3.79 -30.90
N GLY A 239 -12.22 -2.87 -31.82
CA GLY A 239 -12.00 -3.20 -33.23
C GLY A 239 -10.75 -4.06 -33.44
N PRO A 240 -10.61 -4.72 -34.61
CA PRO A 240 -9.50 -5.64 -34.88
C PRO A 240 -8.11 -5.01 -34.71
N ALA A 241 -7.91 -3.76 -35.17
CA ALA A 241 -6.63 -3.04 -35.04
C ALA A 241 -6.27 -2.70 -33.58
N GLU A 242 -7.26 -2.23 -32.81
CA GLU A 242 -7.10 -1.94 -31.39
C GLU A 242 -6.78 -3.22 -30.60
N ARG A 243 -7.51 -4.30 -30.89
CA ARG A 243 -7.27 -5.60 -30.26
C ARG A 243 -5.87 -6.14 -30.59
N GLU A 244 -5.41 -6.02 -31.81
CA GLU A 244 -4.05 -6.42 -32.20
C GLU A 244 -2.99 -5.63 -31.44
N THR A 245 -3.18 -4.30 -31.30
CA THR A 245 -2.28 -3.42 -30.54
C THR A 245 -2.25 -3.81 -29.06
N LEU A 246 -3.41 -4.05 -28.44
CA LEU A 246 -3.49 -4.49 -27.04
C LEU A 246 -2.84 -5.88 -26.85
N GLU A 247 -3.02 -6.82 -27.76
CA GLU A 247 -2.37 -8.12 -27.69
C GLU A 247 -0.84 -8.02 -27.87
N ARG A 248 -0.35 -7.16 -28.77
CA ARG A 248 1.10 -6.87 -28.88
C ARG A 248 1.65 -6.34 -27.55
N LEU A 249 0.96 -5.39 -26.92
CA LEU A 249 1.33 -4.88 -25.60
C LEU A 249 1.30 -5.97 -24.52
N ALA A 250 0.33 -6.90 -24.58
CA ALA A 250 0.20 -7.98 -23.62
C ALA A 250 1.35 -9.01 -23.69
N PHE A 251 1.93 -9.24 -24.86
CA PHE A 251 3.00 -10.22 -25.07
C PHE A 251 4.39 -9.62 -25.17
N ALA A 252 4.50 -8.35 -25.59
CA ALA A 252 5.79 -7.71 -25.88
C ALA A 252 5.94 -6.32 -25.24
N GLY A 253 4.97 -5.86 -24.46
CA GLY A 253 5.06 -4.56 -23.77
C GLY A 253 6.16 -4.53 -22.69
N PRO A 254 6.65 -3.34 -22.29
CA PRO A 254 6.38 -2.06 -22.92
C PRO A 254 6.93 -1.97 -24.34
N LEU A 255 6.25 -1.21 -25.20
CA LEU A 255 6.68 -1.00 -26.57
C LEU A 255 7.33 0.38 -26.70
N PRO A 256 8.50 0.48 -27.39
CA PRO A 256 9.21 1.73 -27.52
C PRO A 256 8.40 2.76 -28.35
N PRO A 257 8.72 4.07 -28.24
CA PRO A 257 7.96 5.14 -28.87
C PRO A 257 8.04 5.18 -30.41
N ARG A 258 9.04 4.54 -31.00
CA ARG A 258 9.21 4.45 -32.45
C ARG A 258 8.86 3.04 -32.90
N LEU A 259 7.63 2.89 -33.33
CA LEU A 259 7.07 1.62 -33.80
C LEU A 259 6.55 1.82 -35.21
N ASP A 260 7.41 1.57 -36.19
CA ASP A 260 7.05 1.61 -37.61
C ASP A 260 5.94 0.59 -37.97
N ASP A 261 5.68 -0.36 -37.06
CA ASP A 261 4.72 -1.46 -37.24
C ASP A 261 3.41 -1.32 -36.44
N LEU A 262 3.17 -0.22 -35.70
CA LEU A 262 1.94 0.00 -34.94
C LEU A 262 1.06 1.06 -35.58
N ASP A 263 -0.24 0.79 -35.58
CA ASP A 263 -1.26 1.79 -35.94
C ASP A 263 -1.32 2.86 -34.84
N LEU A 264 -0.68 4.01 -35.11
CA LEU A 264 -0.66 5.16 -34.19
C LEU A 264 -2.06 5.66 -33.88
N ALA A 265 -2.98 5.65 -34.85
CA ALA A 265 -4.35 6.06 -34.62
C ALA A 265 -5.09 5.10 -33.69
N ALA A 266 -4.76 3.80 -33.70
CA ALA A 266 -5.27 2.86 -32.71
C ALA A 266 -4.68 3.12 -31.33
N LEU A 267 -3.40 3.46 -31.21
CA LEU A 267 -2.76 3.83 -29.95
C LEU A 267 -3.40 5.09 -29.35
N GLU A 268 -3.58 6.14 -30.14
CA GLU A 268 -4.22 7.40 -29.69
C GLU A 268 -5.64 7.14 -29.14
N ARG A 269 -6.44 6.33 -29.83
CA ARG A 269 -7.79 5.96 -29.35
C ARG A 269 -7.72 5.15 -28.06
N LEU A 270 -6.81 4.20 -27.95
CA LEU A 270 -6.63 3.36 -26.75
C LEU A 270 -6.13 4.18 -25.56
N GLU A 271 -5.30 5.20 -25.80
CA GLU A 271 -4.86 6.13 -24.77
C GLU A 271 -6.01 7.03 -24.30
N ALA A 272 -6.76 7.62 -25.24
CA ALA A 272 -7.94 8.44 -24.94
C ALA A 272 -9.00 7.66 -24.14
N ASP A 273 -9.16 6.36 -24.43
CA ASP A 273 -10.05 5.46 -23.70
C ASP A 273 -9.45 4.93 -22.37
N GLY A 274 -8.22 5.32 -22.03
CA GLY A 274 -7.53 4.93 -20.80
C GLY A 274 -7.13 3.46 -20.72
N LEU A 275 -7.00 2.77 -21.86
CA LEU A 275 -6.59 1.36 -21.95
C LEU A 275 -5.07 1.17 -21.99
N ILE A 276 -4.38 2.16 -22.49
CA ILE A 276 -2.93 2.24 -22.47
C ILE A 276 -2.48 3.53 -21.78
N ARG A 277 -1.23 3.56 -21.40
CA ARG A 277 -0.53 4.75 -20.93
C ARG A 277 0.79 4.85 -21.66
N VAL A 278 1.19 6.07 -21.94
CA VAL A 278 2.51 6.37 -22.48
C VAL A 278 3.34 6.98 -21.35
N ASP A 279 4.54 6.45 -21.13
CA ASP A 279 5.45 6.97 -20.11
C ASP A 279 6.21 8.21 -20.62
N ASP A 280 6.97 8.87 -19.74
CA ASP A 280 7.76 10.06 -20.05
C ASP A 280 8.83 9.83 -21.15
N ARG A 281 9.12 8.58 -21.47
CA ARG A 281 10.05 8.16 -22.55
C ARG A 281 9.31 7.81 -23.84
N GLY A 282 7.98 7.92 -23.84
CA GLY A 282 7.11 7.60 -24.94
C GLY A 282 6.82 6.11 -25.11
N ALA A 283 7.18 5.25 -24.15
CA ALA A 283 6.86 3.82 -24.25
C ALA A 283 5.40 3.56 -23.83
N ALA A 284 4.70 2.76 -24.65
CA ALA A 284 3.30 2.41 -24.44
C ALA A 284 3.17 1.17 -23.52
N HIS A 285 2.26 1.25 -22.57
CA HIS A 285 1.96 0.19 -21.59
C HIS A 285 0.46 -0.05 -21.48
N LEU A 286 0.06 -1.27 -21.15
CA LEU A 286 -1.33 -1.52 -20.73
C LEU A 286 -1.64 -0.77 -19.45
N ALA A 287 -2.73 0.00 -19.44
CA ALA A 287 -3.10 0.83 -18.29
C ALA A 287 -3.53 0.01 -17.06
N HIS A 288 -4.07 -1.19 -17.27
CA HIS A 288 -4.50 -2.06 -16.18
C HIS A 288 -3.79 -3.43 -16.22
N PRO A 289 -3.23 -3.90 -15.10
CA PRO A 289 -2.46 -5.14 -15.05
C PRO A 289 -3.25 -6.41 -15.33
N LEU A 290 -4.58 -6.39 -15.22
CA LEU A 290 -5.44 -7.53 -15.61
C LEU A 290 -5.60 -7.71 -17.12
N HIS A 291 -5.42 -6.65 -17.91
CA HIS A 291 -5.64 -6.71 -19.37
C HIS A 291 -4.65 -7.66 -20.05
N GLY A 292 -3.38 -7.62 -19.66
CA GLY A 292 -2.35 -8.51 -20.21
C GLY A 292 -2.67 -9.98 -20.02
N PRO A 293 -2.87 -10.48 -18.80
CA PRO A 293 -3.26 -11.86 -18.55
C PRO A 293 -4.54 -12.29 -19.26
N ALA A 294 -5.59 -11.44 -19.27
CA ALA A 294 -6.85 -11.75 -19.95
C ALA A 294 -6.67 -11.89 -21.46
N LEU A 295 -5.90 -11.01 -22.09
CA LEU A 295 -5.57 -11.07 -23.51
C LEU A 295 -4.72 -12.30 -23.85
N ARG A 296 -3.70 -12.59 -23.02
CA ARG A 296 -2.87 -13.80 -23.21
C ARG A 296 -3.67 -15.09 -23.10
N ALA A 297 -4.62 -15.16 -22.18
CA ALA A 297 -5.47 -16.33 -21.98
C ALA A 297 -6.44 -16.59 -23.15
N THR A 298 -6.83 -15.54 -23.87
CA THR A 298 -7.74 -15.65 -25.03
C THR A 298 -7.00 -15.83 -26.36
N ALA A 299 -5.70 -15.55 -26.39
CA ALA A 299 -4.89 -15.69 -27.59
C ALA A 299 -4.59 -17.17 -27.91
N GLY A 300 -4.74 -17.55 -29.16
CA GLY A 300 -4.36 -18.88 -29.63
C GLY A 300 -2.83 -19.09 -29.58
N ARG A 301 -2.38 -20.34 -29.44
CA ARG A 301 -0.95 -20.70 -29.29
C ARG A 301 -0.04 -20.14 -30.40
N LEU A 302 -0.49 -20.15 -31.66
CA LEU A 302 0.30 -19.63 -32.79
C LEU A 302 0.41 -18.10 -32.72
N ARG A 303 -0.67 -17.42 -32.34
CA ARG A 303 -0.67 -15.97 -32.15
C ARG A 303 0.23 -15.57 -30.99
N ALA A 304 0.15 -16.26 -29.86
CA ALA A 304 1.04 -16.08 -28.72
C ALA A 304 2.53 -16.21 -29.12
N ARG A 305 2.90 -17.26 -29.87
CA ARG A 305 4.29 -17.44 -30.38
C ARG A 305 4.74 -16.31 -31.31
N ARG A 306 3.85 -15.80 -32.15
CA ARG A 306 4.16 -14.69 -33.06
C ARG A 306 4.38 -13.38 -32.32
N LEU A 307 3.63 -13.14 -31.25
CA LEU A 307 3.64 -11.87 -30.49
C LEU A 307 4.65 -11.86 -29.33
N ALA A 308 5.08 -13.03 -28.84
CA ALA A 308 6.04 -13.13 -27.75
C ALA A 308 7.40 -12.54 -28.14
N ARG A 309 8.06 -11.89 -27.19
CA ARG A 309 9.45 -11.47 -27.34
C ARG A 309 10.37 -12.68 -27.53
N THR A 310 11.37 -12.51 -28.35
CA THR A 310 12.48 -13.47 -28.40
C THR A 310 13.30 -13.39 -27.10
N PRO A 311 14.04 -14.45 -26.72
CA PRO A 311 14.92 -14.42 -25.55
C PRO A 311 15.94 -13.27 -25.58
N GLN A 312 16.40 -12.88 -26.77
CA GLN A 312 17.32 -11.74 -26.95
C GLN A 312 16.63 -10.40 -26.65
N GLN A 313 15.40 -10.22 -27.13
CA GLN A 313 14.60 -9.02 -26.84
C GLN A 313 14.23 -8.91 -25.36
N CYS A 314 13.94 -10.05 -24.69
CA CYS A 314 13.72 -10.06 -23.23
C CYS A 314 14.98 -9.63 -22.48
N ARG A 315 16.14 -10.15 -22.87
CA ARG A 315 17.43 -9.78 -22.26
C ARG A 315 17.74 -8.30 -22.47
N ALA A 316 17.63 -7.79 -23.69
CA ALA A 316 17.87 -6.38 -24.00
C ALA A 316 16.92 -5.44 -23.22
N ALA A 317 15.65 -5.83 -23.07
CA ALA A 317 14.69 -5.07 -22.29
C ALA A 317 15.04 -5.05 -20.79
N LEU A 318 15.51 -6.17 -20.24
CA LEU A 318 15.95 -6.26 -18.85
C LEU A 318 17.23 -5.44 -18.59
N GLU A 319 18.17 -5.48 -19.52
CA GLU A 319 19.38 -4.66 -19.48
C GLU A 319 19.04 -3.17 -19.54
N ALA A 320 18.12 -2.77 -20.43
CA ALA A 320 17.66 -1.37 -20.51
C ALA A 320 16.96 -0.91 -19.21
N GLU A 321 16.18 -1.78 -18.56
CA GLU A 321 15.59 -1.49 -17.26
C GLU A 321 16.66 -1.32 -16.18
N ARG A 322 17.62 -2.28 -16.08
CA ARG A 322 18.74 -2.20 -15.15
C ARG A 322 19.51 -0.89 -15.30
N ASP A 323 19.86 -0.52 -16.54
CA ASP A 323 20.64 0.69 -16.83
C ASP A 323 19.84 1.96 -16.52
N ALA A 324 18.52 1.93 -16.69
CA ALA A 324 17.66 3.04 -16.30
C ALA A 324 17.63 3.24 -14.78
N LEU A 325 17.56 2.15 -14.01
CA LEU A 325 17.63 2.18 -12.54
C LEU A 325 19.01 2.64 -12.06
N ALA A 326 20.08 2.14 -12.67
CA ALA A 326 21.44 2.52 -12.35
C ALA A 326 21.67 4.03 -12.57
N ARG A 327 21.24 4.57 -13.71
CA ARG A 327 21.27 6.02 -13.96
C ARG A 327 20.49 6.81 -12.92
N GLY A 328 19.29 6.39 -12.54
CA GLY A 328 18.53 7.07 -11.49
C GLY A 328 19.28 7.12 -10.16
N ILE A 329 20.00 6.05 -9.81
CA ILE A 329 20.88 6.02 -8.62
C ILE A 329 22.04 7.00 -8.79
N GLU A 330 22.71 7.02 -9.93
CA GLU A 330 23.85 7.90 -10.23
C GLU A 330 23.43 9.38 -10.25
N ASP A 331 22.27 9.69 -10.85
CA ASP A 331 21.72 11.04 -10.97
C ASP A 331 21.08 11.55 -9.67
N LEU A 332 21.07 10.75 -8.60
CA LEU A 332 20.41 11.05 -7.32
C LEU A 332 18.90 11.36 -7.48
N ASP A 333 18.24 10.64 -8.36
CA ASP A 333 16.80 10.73 -8.58
C ASP A 333 16.18 9.33 -8.71
N VAL A 334 15.53 8.91 -7.64
CA VAL A 334 14.93 7.57 -7.56
C VAL A 334 13.39 7.62 -7.65
N ARG A 335 12.80 8.68 -8.20
CA ARG A 335 11.34 8.81 -8.40
C ARG A 335 10.81 7.91 -9.50
N GLY A 336 11.62 7.59 -10.49
CA GLY A 336 11.22 6.84 -11.66
C GLY A 336 10.55 5.51 -11.29
N THR A 337 9.49 5.16 -12.00
CA THR A 337 8.87 3.85 -11.86
C THR A 337 9.61 2.87 -12.77
N PRO A 338 10.13 1.76 -12.23
CA PRO A 338 10.73 0.71 -13.05
C PRO A 338 9.74 0.16 -14.08
N THR A 339 10.23 -0.26 -15.23
CA THR A 339 9.42 -1.04 -16.16
C THR A 339 9.14 -2.42 -15.54
N PRO A 340 8.05 -3.11 -15.91
CA PRO A 340 7.69 -4.36 -15.24
C PRO A 340 8.42 -5.60 -15.78
N VAL A 341 9.48 -5.44 -16.56
CA VAL A 341 10.14 -6.58 -17.26
C VAL A 341 10.75 -7.56 -16.26
N GLY A 342 11.50 -7.06 -15.30
CA GLY A 342 12.07 -7.89 -14.25
C GLY A 342 11.02 -8.49 -13.32
N GLU A 343 9.95 -7.75 -13.04
CA GLU A 343 8.81 -8.28 -12.26
C GLU A 343 8.13 -9.44 -12.99
N TRP A 344 7.89 -9.33 -14.30
CA TRP A 344 7.31 -10.42 -15.08
C TRP A 344 8.19 -11.67 -15.07
N LEU A 345 9.52 -11.48 -15.15
CA LEU A 345 10.47 -12.59 -15.11
C LEU A 345 10.37 -13.34 -13.77
N ALA A 346 10.39 -12.60 -12.65
CA ALA A 346 10.23 -13.17 -11.31
C ALA A 346 8.84 -13.83 -11.13
N GLU A 347 7.77 -13.19 -11.63
CA GLU A 347 6.40 -13.71 -11.57
C GLU A 347 6.23 -15.01 -12.35
N GLU A 348 6.91 -15.18 -13.47
CA GLU A 348 6.91 -16.41 -14.25
C GLU A 348 7.77 -17.52 -13.62
N GLY A 349 8.55 -17.18 -12.58
CA GLY A 349 9.48 -18.09 -11.93
C GLY A 349 10.74 -18.37 -12.75
N ALA A 350 11.03 -17.50 -13.71
CA ALA A 350 12.23 -17.60 -14.55
C ALA A 350 13.47 -17.04 -13.83
N PRO A 351 14.69 -17.46 -14.21
CA PRO A 351 15.92 -16.97 -13.60
C PRO A 351 16.07 -15.45 -13.73
N VAL A 352 16.16 -14.76 -12.58
CA VAL A 352 16.47 -13.33 -12.53
C VAL A 352 17.98 -13.18 -12.42
N PRO A 353 18.65 -12.45 -13.35
CA PRO A 353 20.10 -12.23 -13.26
C PRO A 353 20.47 -11.47 -11.98
N ALA A 354 21.47 -11.93 -11.23
CA ALA A 354 21.90 -11.32 -9.97
C ALA A 354 22.26 -9.83 -10.11
N GLY A 355 22.96 -9.45 -11.19
CA GLY A 355 23.30 -8.06 -11.45
C GLY A 355 22.09 -7.13 -11.67
N TYR A 356 20.99 -7.63 -12.23
CA TYR A 356 19.73 -6.90 -12.28
C TYR A 356 19.08 -6.82 -10.88
N ALA A 357 19.00 -7.97 -10.20
CA ALA A 357 18.37 -8.08 -8.87
C ALA A 357 19.04 -7.15 -7.84
N ALA A 358 20.37 -7.08 -7.83
CA ALA A 358 21.15 -6.18 -6.96
C ALA A 358 20.83 -4.69 -7.23
N VAL A 359 20.81 -4.27 -8.50
CA VAL A 359 20.48 -2.88 -8.87
C VAL A 359 19.02 -2.56 -8.49
N ARG A 360 18.11 -3.49 -8.72
CA ARG A 360 16.70 -3.34 -8.36
C ARG A 360 16.50 -3.25 -6.83
N ALA A 361 17.21 -4.10 -6.08
CA ALA A 361 17.22 -4.07 -4.62
C ALA A 361 17.75 -2.73 -4.09
N ARG A 362 18.88 -2.27 -4.61
CA ARG A 362 19.48 -0.97 -4.24
C ARG A 362 18.53 0.19 -4.54
N TYR A 363 17.91 0.21 -5.71
CA TYR A 363 16.94 1.22 -6.09
C TYR A 363 15.74 1.25 -5.14
N ALA A 364 15.17 0.09 -4.80
CA ALA A 364 14.07 -0.04 -3.84
C ALA A 364 14.49 0.43 -2.43
N ARG A 365 15.68 0.05 -1.97
CA ARG A 365 16.21 0.47 -0.66
C ARG A 365 16.38 1.98 -0.56
N LEU A 366 16.93 2.62 -1.58
CA LEU A 366 17.10 4.07 -1.65
C LEU A 366 15.76 4.82 -1.64
N ARG A 367 14.70 4.23 -2.17
CA ARG A 367 13.32 4.74 -2.08
C ARG A 367 12.69 4.53 -0.70
N GLY A 368 13.34 3.79 0.21
CA GLY A 368 12.76 3.38 1.49
C GLY A 368 11.82 2.16 1.39
N GLU A 369 11.79 1.47 0.26
CA GLU A 369 11.00 0.24 0.05
C GLU A 369 11.79 -0.98 0.54
N LEU A 370 12.12 -1.00 1.84
CA LEU A 370 13.12 -1.90 2.43
C LEU A 370 12.77 -3.39 2.31
N ARG A 371 11.49 -3.74 2.51
CA ARG A 371 11.06 -5.15 2.35
C ARG A 371 11.09 -5.58 0.89
N GLU A 372 10.82 -4.65 -0.03
CA GLU A 372 10.95 -4.92 -1.46
C GLU A 372 12.42 -5.08 -1.85
N ALA A 373 13.30 -4.27 -1.30
CA ALA A 373 14.75 -4.39 -1.49
C ALA A 373 15.26 -5.77 -1.04
N ALA A 374 14.89 -6.20 0.16
CA ALA A 374 15.24 -7.53 0.66
C ALA A 374 14.71 -8.65 -0.24
N ALA A 375 13.47 -8.53 -0.72
CA ALA A 375 12.86 -9.53 -1.59
C ALA A 375 13.56 -9.62 -2.97
N TRP A 376 13.94 -8.49 -3.58
CA TRP A 376 14.72 -8.50 -4.83
C TRP A 376 16.12 -9.07 -4.65
N ALA A 377 16.81 -8.71 -3.57
CA ALA A 377 18.11 -9.29 -3.24
C ALA A 377 18.00 -10.81 -3.03
N GLY A 378 16.97 -11.27 -2.31
CA GLY A 378 16.66 -12.69 -2.14
C GLY A 378 16.36 -13.41 -3.45
N GLU A 379 15.63 -12.79 -4.38
CA GLU A 379 15.35 -13.38 -5.70
C GLU A 379 16.63 -13.55 -6.53
N GLY A 380 17.57 -12.58 -6.45
CA GLY A 380 18.90 -12.73 -7.06
C GLY A 380 19.71 -13.88 -6.47
N LEU A 381 19.72 -14.00 -5.14
CA LEU A 381 20.42 -15.08 -4.41
C LEU A 381 19.81 -16.46 -4.64
N ARG A 382 18.54 -16.56 -4.95
CA ARG A 382 17.88 -17.83 -5.30
C ARG A 382 18.54 -18.52 -6.49
N TRP A 383 19.03 -17.75 -7.47
CA TRP A 383 19.65 -18.25 -8.68
C TRP A 383 21.18 -18.20 -8.64
N THR A 384 21.73 -17.29 -7.85
CA THR A 384 23.18 -17.09 -7.67
C THR A 384 23.46 -16.88 -6.18
N PRO A 385 23.51 -17.95 -5.38
CA PRO A 385 23.60 -17.85 -3.89
C PRO A 385 24.84 -17.09 -3.38
N ASP A 386 25.92 -17.03 -4.17
CA ASP A 386 27.19 -16.44 -3.78
C ASP A 386 27.37 -15.00 -4.29
N ASP A 387 26.36 -14.37 -4.91
CA ASP A 387 26.48 -13.00 -5.41
C ASP A 387 26.67 -12.00 -4.27
N ALA A 388 27.84 -11.34 -4.23
CA ALA A 388 28.23 -10.43 -3.16
C ALA A 388 27.36 -9.16 -3.14
N SER A 389 26.90 -8.68 -4.31
CA SER A 389 26.10 -7.46 -4.42
C SER A 389 24.70 -7.69 -3.86
N CYS A 390 24.06 -8.82 -4.18
CA CYS A 390 22.76 -9.18 -3.61
C CYS A 390 22.85 -9.42 -2.10
N ARG A 391 23.91 -10.09 -1.60
CA ARG A 391 24.13 -10.26 -0.17
C ARG A 391 24.30 -8.92 0.55
N GLY A 392 25.06 -8.00 -0.04
CA GLY A 392 25.27 -6.66 0.50
C GLY A 392 23.97 -5.87 0.60
N GLU A 393 23.15 -5.85 -0.44
CA GLU A 393 21.86 -5.13 -0.43
C GLU A 393 20.85 -5.78 0.52
N LEU A 394 20.86 -7.12 0.67
CA LEU A 394 20.04 -7.83 1.65
C LEU A 394 20.41 -7.45 3.08
N ALA A 395 21.72 -7.42 3.39
CA ALA A 395 22.23 -7.04 4.71
C ALA A 395 21.88 -5.58 5.06
N LEU A 396 22.07 -4.64 4.11
CA LEU A 396 21.72 -3.22 4.30
C LEU A 396 20.20 -3.02 4.50
N ALA A 397 19.38 -3.75 3.77
CA ALA A 397 17.92 -3.69 3.95
C ALA A 397 17.51 -4.27 5.32
N ALA A 398 18.10 -5.37 5.76
CA ALA A 398 17.85 -5.99 7.06
C ALA A 398 18.26 -5.07 8.22
N GLU A 399 19.42 -4.42 8.12
CA GLU A 399 19.89 -3.43 9.09
C GLU A 399 18.88 -2.27 9.22
N GLN A 400 18.45 -1.69 8.11
CA GLN A 400 17.50 -0.58 8.10
C GLN A 400 16.09 -0.99 8.58
N LEU A 401 15.75 -2.27 8.53
CA LEU A 401 14.54 -2.85 9.12
C LEU A 401 14.68 -3.17 10.61
N GLY A 402 15.91 -3.04 11.17
CA GLY A 402 16.21 -3.37 12.56
C GLY A 402 16.18 -4.88 12.84
N ALA A 403 16.41 -5.72 11.83
CA ALA A 403 16.61 -7.15 12.00
C ALA A 403 18.05 -7.38 12.47
N VAL A 404 18.22 -7.87 13.70
CA VAL A 404 19.53 -8.26 14.25
C VAL A 404 19.84 -9.65 13.71
N THR A 405 20.75 -9.74 12.76
CA THR A 405 21.37 -10.99 12.33
C THR A 405 22.64 -11.17 13.15
N THR A 406 22.98 -12.31 13.62
CA THR A 406 24.12 -12.79 14.44
C THR A 406 25.07 -11.79 15.14
N ALA A 407 25.81 -12.22 16.18
CA ALA A 407 26.67 -11.35 17.03
C ALA A 407 27.74 -10.55 16.25
N ASP A 408 28.26 -11.05 15.14
CA ASP A 408 29.23 -10.35 14.29
C ASP A 408 28.59 -9.28 13.40
N GLU A 409 27.35 -9.50 12.96
CA GLU A 409 26.54 -8.52 12.22
C GLU A 409 25.91 -7.49 13.16
N ALA A 410 25.68 -7.82 14.43
CA ALA A 410 25.24 -6.88 15.45
C ALA A 410 26.31 -5.82 15.83
N THR A 411 27.55 -6.08 15.53
CA THR A 411 28.64 -5.10 15.73
C THR A 411 28.59 -4.01 14.65
N VAL A 412 28.18 -4.35 13.45
CA VAL A 412 27.90 -3.39 12.36
C VAL A 412 26.59 -2.64 12.63
N ALA A 413 25.58 -3.31 13.18
CA ALA A 413 24.25 -2.72 13.47
C ALA A 413 24.24 -1.77 14.68
N ARG A 414 25.24 -1.81 15.55
CA ARG A 414 25.32 -0.95 16.75
C ARG A 414 25.90 0.44 16.49
N GLY A 415 25.87 0.93 15.25
CA GLY A 415 26.32 2.31 14.94
C GLY A 415 27.81 2.50 15.28
N ASP A 416 28.63 1.49 14.97
CA ASP A 416 30.06 1.60 15.15
C ASP A 416 30.59 2.74 14.29
N ALA A 417 30.93 3.85 14.92
CA ALA A 417 31.56 5.01 14.28
C ALA A 417 32.77 4.60 13.43
N ASP A 418 33.46 3.53 13.79
CA ASP A 418 34.57 2.94 13.05
C ASP A 418 34.10 2.19 11.77
N GLY A 419 32.90 1.60 11.76
CA GLY A 419 32.30 1.00 10.57
C GLY A 419 31.91 2.07 9.55
N ALA A 420 31.23 3.13 10.01
CA ALA A 420 30.89 4.29 9.20
C ALA A 420 32.14 5.01 8.67
N ALA A 421 33.20 5.13 9.47
CA ALA A 421 34.49 5.71 9.05
C ALA A 421 35.18 4.87 7.98
N ARG A 422 35.16 3.54 8.08
CA ARG A 422 35.73 2.63 7.06
C ARG A 422 34.91 2.65 5.77
N ALA A 423 33.59 2.68 5.83
CA ALA A 423 32.70 2.84 4.68
C ALA A 423 32.93 4.21 3.98
N ALA A 424 33.13 5.27 4.77
CA ALA A 424 33.44 6.62 4.26
C ALA A 424 34.82 6.72 3.59
N ALA A 425 35.76 5.88 3.96
CA ALA A 425 37.14 5.95 3.43
C ALA A 425 37.30 5.37 2.02
N GLY A 426 36.51 4.37 1.63
CA GLY A 426 36.68 3.66 0.34
C GLY A 426 35.40 3.44 -0.45
N GLY A 427 34.24 3.83 0.07
CA GLY A 427 32.93 3.53 -0.51
C GLY A 427 32.45 4.52 -1.58
N ASP A 428 31.35 4.16 -2.20
CA ASP A 428 30.60 5.04 -3.08
C ASP A 428 30.02 6.25 -2.29
N MET A 429 29.40 7.18 -3.00
CA MET A 429 28.83 8.39 -2.41
C MET A 429 27.78 8.09 -1.31
N TYR A 430 27.01 7.02 -1.47
CA TYR A 430 25.97 6.64 -0.51
C TYR A 430 26.58 6.13 0.80
N ALA A 431 27.65 5.32 0.73
CA ALA A 431 28.38 4.87 1.91
C ALA A 431 28.97 6.06 2.70
N ARG A 432 29.48 7.08 1.99
CA ARG A 432 29.94 8.34 2.63
C ARG A 432 28.80 9.10 3.27
N TYR A 433 27.63 9.09 2.66
CA TYR A 433 26.44 9.76 3.19
C TYR A 433 25.84 9.04 4.41
N ASP A 434 26.08 7.74 4.57
CA ASP A 434 25.62 6.99 5.74
C ASP A 434 26.17 7.57 7.06
N ALA A 435 27.37 8.14 7.07
CA ALA A 435 27.90 8.86 8.23
C ALA A 435 27.00 10.05 8.65
N VAL A 436 26.44 10.79 7.69
CA VAL A 436 25.49 11.89 7.95
C VAL A 436 24.20 11.34 8.55
N ARG A 437 23.67 10.26 8.00
CA ARG A 437 22.44 9.59 8.49
C ARG A 437 22.61 9.10 9.93
N LEU A 438 23.78 8.58 10.25
CA LEU A 438 24.12 8.11 11.60
C LEU A 438 24.45 9.24 12.59
N GLY A 439 24.46 10.50 12.14
CA GLY A 439 24.64 11.67 13.01
C GLY A 439 26.09 12.11 13.19
N THR A 440 27.03 11.68 12.32
CA THR A 440 28.44 12.05 12.32
C THR A 440 28.84 12.79 11.03
N PRO A 441 28.28 14.00 10.76
CA PRO A 441 28.44 14.71 9.50
C PRO A 441 29.89 15.13 9.22
N GLU A 442 30.73 15.31 10.24
CA GLU A 442 32.15 15.68 10.14
C GLU A 442 32.97 14.63 9.37
N GLN A 443 32.56 13.36 9.40
CA GLN A 443 33.23 12.29 8.65
C GLN A 443 32.95 12.35 7.15
N ALA A 444 31.82 12.98 6.75
CA ALA A 444 31.42 13.18 5.37
C ALA A 444 31.83 14.55 4.79
N THR A 445 32.23 15.49 5.64
CA THR A 445 32.59 16.86 5.25
C THR A 445 33.74 16.85 4.25
N GLY A 446 33.57 17.57 3.12
CA GLY A 446 34.54 17.64 2.03
C GLY A 446 34.65 16.39 1.14
N ARG A 447 33.91 15.31 1.45
CA ARG A 447 33.90 14.06 0.67
C ARG A 447 32.62 13.87 -0.17
N LEU A 448 31.63 14.71 0.07
CA LEU A 448 30.38 14.76 -0.71
C LEU A 448 30.47 15.88 -1.77
N PRO A 449 29.84 15.72 -2.95
CA PRO A 449 29.84 16.76 -3.98
C PRO A 449 29.27 18.08 -3.46
N ALA A 450 30.04 19.16 -3.59
CA ALA A 450 29.64 20.48 -3.09
C ALA A 450 28.30 20.93 -3.70
N GLY A 451 27.43 21.49 -2.87
CA GLY A 451 26.09 21.95 -3.28
C GLY A 451 25.07 20.83 -3.56
N GLY A 452 25.48 19.57 -3.54
CA GLY A 452 24.57 18.42 -3.67
C GLY A 452 23.61 18.29 -2.47
N VAL A 453 22.51 17.55 -2.65
CA VAL A 453 21.50 17.37 -1.60
C VAL A 453 22.09 16.74 -0.34
N PHE A 454 23.01 15.79 -0.49
CA PHE A 454 23.68 15.11 0.63
C PHE A 454 24.67 16.04 1.36
N ALA A 455 25.40 16.88 0.63
CA ALA A 455 26.27 17.87 1.25
C ALA A 455 25.48 18.92 2.02
N ARG A 456 24.37 19.41 1.47
CA ARG A 456 23.48 20.35 2.18
C ARG A 456 22.92 19.76 3.47
N HIS A 457 22.58 18.48 3.48
CA HIS A 457 22.13 17.78 4.69
C HIS A 457 23.28 17.69 5.71
N ALA A 458 24.46 17.27 5.29
CA ALA A 458 25.65 17.21 6.15
C ALA A 458 25.97 18.57 6.80
N ASP A 459 25.98 19.64 6.01
CA ASP A 459 26.24 21.00 6.47
C ASP A 459 25.16 21.51 7.46
N ALA A 460 23.89 21.19 7.20
CA ALA A 460 22.78 21.57 8.08
C ALA A 460 22.86 20.84 9.42
N LEU A 461 23.22 19.55 9.39
CA LEU A 461 23.40 18.74 10.58
C LEU A 461 24.60 19.20 11.42
N ALA A 462 25.74 19.46 10.78
CA ALA A 462 26.95 19.96 11.46
C ALA A 462 26.71 21.31 12.16
N ARG A 463 25.85 22.17 11.60
CA ARG A 463 25.49 23.45 12.22
C ARG A 463 24.37 23.36 13.25
N GLY A 464 23.70 22.20 13.37
CA GLY A 464 22.50 22.05 14.21
C GLY A 464 21.35 22.97 13.78
N ASP A 465 21.24 23.29 12.48
CA ASP A 465 20.22 24.19 11.93
C ASP A 465 18.96 23.38 11.53
N GLY A 466 17.96 23.37 12.41
CA GLY A 466 16.73 22.63 12.20
C GLY A 466 15.95 23.04 10.95
N ALA A 467 15.94 24.35 10.61
CA ALA A 467 15.24 24.82 9.41
C ALA A 467 16.00 24.41 8.11
N ALA A 468 17.34 24.38 8.15
CA ALA A 468 18.14 23.89 7.05
C ALA A 468 18.00 22.37 6.87
N LEU A 469 17.87 21.61 7.98
CA LEU A 469 17.58 20.19 7.96
C LEU A 469 16.21 19.88 7.33
N ASP A 470 15.17 20.65 7.65
CA ASP A 470 13.85 20.49 7.03
C ASP A 470 13.91 20.75 5.51
N ARG A 471 14.62 21.80 5.06
CA ARG A 471 14.82 22.04 3.62
C ARG A 471 15.62 20.93 2.91
N ALA A 472 16.62 20.37 3.61
CA ALA A 472 17.34 19.22 3.08
C ALA A 472 16.45 17.98 2.97
N ALA A 473 15.60 17.74 3.96
CA ALA A 473 14.61 16.66 3.95
C ALA A 473 13.59 16.80 2.81
N GLU A 474 13.07 17.99 2.57
CA GLU A 474 12.17 18.29 1.44
C GLU A 474 12.88 18.01 0.10
N ALA A 475 14.11 18.44 -0.07
CA ALA A 475 14.90 18.18 -1.28
C ALA A 475 15.24 16.69 -1.48
N LEU A 476 15.34 15.90 -0.41
CA LEU A 476 15.50 14.44 -0.47
C LEU A 476 14.18 13.77 -0.87
N GLU A 477 13.07 14.21 -0.29
CA GLU A 477 11.73 13.70 -0.64
C GLU A 477 11.40 13.98 -2.11
N GLU A 478 11.66 15.18 -2.60
CA GLU A 478 11.50 15.57 -4.01
C GLU A 478 12.29 14.70 -4.98
N ARG A 479 13.33 14.01 -4.53
CA ARG A 479 14.15 13.08 -5.31
C ARG A 479 13.82 11.61 -5.07
N GLY A 480 12.82 11.33 -4.22
CA GLY A 480 12.34 10.00 -3.92
C GLY A 480 13.07 9.27 -2.78
N PHE A 481 14.02 9.90 -2.09
CA PHE A 481 14.76 9.32 -0.96
C PHE A 481 13.95 9.41 0.34
N LEU A 482 12.84 8.66 0.42
CA LEU A 482 11.85 8.81 1.50
C LEU A 482 12.41 8.50 2.88
N LEU A 483 13.24 7.46 3.01
CA LEU A 483 13.87 7.11 4.28
C LEU A 483 14.85 8.21 4.73
N PHE A 484 15.67 8.70 3.83
CA PHE A 484 16.64 9.76 4.12
C PHE A 484 15.95 11.06 4.50
N ALA A 485 14.84 11.39 3.83
CA ALA A 485 14.02 12.54 4.18
C ALA A 485 13.37 12.39 5.58
N ALA A 486 12.88 11.19 5.92
CA ALA A 486 12.35 10.91 7.25
C ALA A 486 13.41 11.08 8.35
N GLU A 487 14.63 10.59 8.12
CA GLU A 487 15.76 10.72 9.02
C GLU A 487 16.21 12.17 9.19
N ALA A 488 16.29 12.95 8.10
CA ALA A 488 16.64 14.37 8.15
C ALA A 488 15.60 15.19 8.92
N HIS A 489 14.31 14.95 8.72
CA HIS A 489 13.26 15.55 9.57
C HIS A 489 13.37 15.12 11.03
N ALA A 490 13.74 13.87 11.30
CA ALA A 490 13.96 13.36 12.66
C ALA A 490 15.13 14.07 13.36
N GLN A 491 16.20 14.33 12.64
CA GLN A 491 17.34 15.11 13.11
C GLN A 491 16.93 16.58 13.33
N ALA A 492 16.09 17.16 12.45
CA ALA A 492 15.55 18.50 12.61
C ALA A 492 14.72 18.65 13.90
N VAL A 493 13.95 17.61 14.30
CA VAL A 493 13.22 17.59 15.58
C VAL A 493 14.13 17.90 16.78
N ARG A 494 15.35 17.34 16.75
CA ARG A 494 16.35 17.54 17.84
C ARG A 494 17.06 18.88 17.75
N ALA A 495 17.20 19.44 16.53
CA ALA A 495 17.90 20.70 16.26
C ALA A 495 17.01 21.95 16.48
N HIS A 496 15.70 21.82 16.32
CA HIS A 496 14.76 22.94 16.52
C HIS A 496 14.65 23.36 17.98
N ARG A 497 14.80 24.66 18.23
CA ARG A 497 14.52 25.29 19.53
C ARG A 497 13.03 25.66 19.68
N ASP A 498 12.35 25.95 18.57
CA ASP A 498 10.91 26.24 18.58
C ASP A 498 10.09 24.95 18.66
N PRO A 499 9.22 24.81 19.69
CA PRO A 499 8.37 23.61 19.83
C PRO A 499 7.34 23.41 18.71
N ARG A 500 6.96 24.46 17.97
CA ARG A 500 6.03 24.35 16.84
C ARG A 500 6.73 23.75 15.62
N ALA A 501 7.91 24.28 15.28
CA ALA A 501 8.74 23.75 14.21
C ALA A 501 9.12 22.28 14.48
N SER A 502 9.58 21.97 15.71
CA SER A 502 9.89 20.61 16.13
C SER A 502 8.70 19.64 15.96
N ARG A 503 7.47 20.06 16.29
CA ARG A 503 6.27 19.25 16.07
C ARG A 503 5.96 19.03 14.60
N THR A 504 6.15 20.05 13.76
CA THR A 504 5.93 19.94 12.30
C THR A 504 6.91 18.93 11.70
N SER A 505 8.21 19.06 12.00
CA SER A 505 9.25 18.12 11.54
C SER A 505 8.97 16.70 12.01
N ARG A 506 8.51 16.51 13.25
CA ARG A 506 8.11 15.20 13.79
C ARG A 506 6.97 14.58 12.99
N THR A 507 5.92 15.36 12.70
CA THR A 507 4.77 14.89 11.94
C THR A 507 5.20 14.43 10.54
N ARG A 508 6.06 15.20 9.88
CA ARG A 508 6.61 14.85 8.56
C ARG A 508 7.49 13.61 8.63
N ALA A 509 8.41 13.53 9.60
CA ALA A 509 9.27 12.37 9.80
C ALA A 509 8.47 11.07 9.99
N VAL A 510 7.43 11.10 10.83
CA VAL A 510 6.56 9.93 11.07
C VAL A 510 5.75 9.56 9.82
N ALA A 511 5.20 10.54 9.11
CA ALA A 511 4.44 10.30 7.88
C ALA A 511 5.31 9.61 6.80
N LEU A 512 6.55 10.06 6.63
CA LEU A 512 7.51 9.46 5.69
C LEU A 512 7.99 8.08 6.17
N ALA A 513 8.33 7.92 7.44
CA ALA A 513 8.79 6.65 8.01
C ALA A 513 7.73 5.54 7.86
N ARG A 514 6.44 5.87 7.99
CA ARG A 514 5.33 4.92 7.74
C ARG A 514 5.32 4.39 6.30
N ARG A 515 5.79 5.18 5.34
CA ARG A 515 5.93 4.77 3.93
C ARG A 515 7.15 3.88 3.68
N CYS A 516 8.11 3.85 4.62
CA CYS A 516 9.36 3.11 4.51
C CYS A 516 9.30 1.66 5.00
N GLN A 517 8.14 1.03 4.92
CA GLN A 517 7.93 -0.42 5.08
C GLN A 517 8.44 -1.01 6.41
N GLY A 518 8.44 -0.23 7.46
CA GLY A 518 8.86 -0.66 8.81
C GLY A 518 10.31 -0.30 9.14
N ALA A 519 10.86 0.73 8.51
CA ALA A 519 12.20 1.25 8.81
C ALA A 519 12.42 1.51 10.31
N ARG A 520 13.57 1.06 10.82
CA ARG A 520 14.00 1.18 12.22
C ARG A 520 15.45 1.61 12.28
N THR A 521 15.71 2.86 11.89
CA THR A 521 17.06 3.41 11.92
C THR A 521 17.31 4.20 13.20
N PRO A 522 18.58 4.39 13.63
CA PRO A 522 18.91 5.17 14.83
C PRO A 522 18.36 6.60 14.80
N ALA A 523 18.29 7.23 13.63
CA ALA A 523 17.74 8.57 13.48
C ALA A 523 16.24 8.62 13.80
N LEU A 524 15.49 7.56 13.49
CA LEU A 524 14.05 7.43 13.72
C LEU A 524 13.72 6.95 15.14
N ALA A 525 14.72 6.49 15.91
CA ALA A 525 14.52 6.04 17.29
C ALA A 525 13.93 7.17 18.16
N GLY A 526 12.94 6.82 18.99
CA GLY A 526 12.25 7.77 19.89
C GLY A 526 11.19 8.68 19.24
N LEU A 527 11.11 8.78 17.90
CA LEU A 527 10.07 9.56 17.23
C LEU A 527 8.67 8.97 17.44
N VAL A 528 8.57 7.68 17.39
CA VAL A 528 7.33 6.91 17.48
C VAL A 528 6.72 7.04 18.89
N LEU A 529 7.56 7.09 19.94
CA LEU A 529 7.13 7.33 21.32
C LEU A 529 6.57 8.74 21.54
N GLY A 530 6.92 9.71 20.70
CA GLY A 530 6.42 11.07 20.78
C GLY A 530 4.93 11.24 20.47
N GLU A 531 4.31 10.29 19.76
CA GLU A 531 2.88 10.26 19.45
C GLU A 531 2.02 9.73 20.60
N LEU A 532 2.62 9.09 21.60
CA LEU A 532 1.92 8.54 22.73
C LEU A 532 1.64 9.64 23.78
N THR A 533 0.47 9.55 24.41
CA THR A 533 0.21 10.35 25.62
C THR A 533 1.24 9.98 26.70
N VAL A 534 1.47 10.88 27.65
CA VAL A 534 2.39 10.64 28.78
C VAL A 534 2.09 9.30 29.45
N ARG A 535 0.80 8.99 29.64
CA ARG A 535 0.36 7.74 30.26
C ARG A 535 0.59 6.52 29.38
N GLN A 536 0.32 6.62 28.08
CA GLN A 536 0.62 5.56 27.13
C GLN A 536 2.13 5.28 27.05
N ARG A 537 2.95 6.32 27.05
CA ARG A 537 4.42 6.20 27.06
C ARG A 537 4.91 5.44 28.28
N GLN A 538 4.45 5.81 29.50
CA GLN A 538 4.78 5.09 30.74
C GLN A 538 4.43 3.60 30.64
N ILE A 539 3.20 3.29 30.20
CA ILE A 539 2.72 1.90 30.09
C ILE A 539 3.52 1.12 29.05
N VAL A 540 3.83 1.72 27.90
CA VAL A 540 4.62 1.08 26.84
C VAL A 540 6.05 0.82 27.29
N THR A 541 6.69 1.76 27.99
CA THR A 541 8.04 1.59 28.53
C THR A 541 8.11 0.43 29.51
N LEU A 542 7.15 0.35 30.45
CA LEU A 542 7.09 -0.75 31.41
C LEU A 542 6.79 -2.12 30.72
N ALA A 543 5.94 -2.09 29.70
CA ALA A 543 5.65 -3.28 28.90
C ALA A 543 6.84 -3.75 28.08
N ALA A 544 7.63 -2.83 27.53
CA ALA A 544 8.88 -3.12 26.83
C ALA A 544 9.96 -3.69 27.77
N ALA A 545 9.96 -3.23 29.05
CA ALA A 545 10.81 -3.79 30.11
C ALA A 545 10.34 -5.18 30.60
N GLY A 546 9.32 -5.78 29.99
CA GLY A 546 8.87 -7.14 30.28
C GLY A 546 7.82 -7.27 31.39
N LEU A 547 7.35 -6.18 32.01
CA LEU A 547 6.34 -6.24 33.07
C LEU A 547 4.98 -6.69 32.51
N SER A 548 4.29 -7.60 33.19
CA SER A 548 2.92 -8.00 32.86
C SER A 548 1.91 -6.87 33.05
N ASN A 549 0.75 -6.96 32.41
CA ASN A 549 -0.32 -5.95 32.57
C ASN A 549 -0.75 -5.78 34.04
N ARG A 550 -0.66 -6.84 34.83
CA ARG A 550 -0.95 -6.81 36.27
C ARG A 550 0.09 -6.00 37.04
N GLN A 551 1.36 -6.24 36.80
CA GLN A 551 2.46 -5.50 37.43
C GLN A 551 2.43 -4.01 37.05
N ILE A 552 2.15 -3.70 35.76
CA ILE A 552 1.98 -2.32 35.29
C ILE A 552 0.78 -1.65 35.98
N ALA A 553 -0.33 -2.37 36.12
CA ALA A 553 -1.54 -1.88 36.78
C ALA A 553 -1.26 -1.56 38.26
N GLU A 554 -0.57 -2.44 38.98
CA GLU A 554 -0.14 -2.26 40.37
C GLU A 554 0.81 -1.05 40.51
N GLN A 555 1.85 -0.97 39.66
CA GLN A 555 2.86 0.11 39.71
C GLN A 555 2.27 1.50 39.38
N LEU A 556 1.32 1.56 38.45
CA LEU A 556 0.72 2.81 37.98
C LEU A 556 -0.63 3.13 38.64
N THR A 557 -1.09 2.30 39.58
CA THR A 557 -2.38 2.43 40.28
C THR A 557 -3.56 2.51 39.28
N LEU A 558 -3.59 1.58 38.34
CA LEU A 558 -4.61 1.45 37.30
C LEU A 558 -5.32 0.10 37.36
N SER A 559 -6.46 -0.04 36.68
CA SER A 559 -7.02 -1.36 36.44
C SER A 559 -6.26 -2.09 35.32
N ILE A 560 -6.19 -3.43 35.39
CA ILE A 560 -5.59 -4.26 34.32
C ILE A 560 -6.26 -3.98 32.96
N ARG A 561 -7.56 -3.75 32.96
CA ARG A 561 -8.35 -3.38 31.77
C ARG A 561 -7.90 -2.03 31.20
N THR A 562 -7.65 -1.04 32.05
CA THR A 562 -7.15 0.27 31.64
C THR A 562 -5.78 0.17 31.00
N VAL A 563 -4.87 -0.63 31.58
CA VAL A 563 -3.56 -0.91 31.01
C VAL A 563 -3.70 -1.57 29.63
N GLY A 564 -4.58 -2.58 29.51
CA GLY A 564 -4.86 -3.25 28.23
C GLY A 564 -5.37 -2.27 27.16
N ASN A 565 -6.29 -1.37 27.50
CA ASN A 565 -6.81 -0.37 26.55
C ASN A 565 -5.73 0.63 26.12
N HIS A 566 -4.88 1.08 27.05
CA HIS A 566 -3.76 1.95 26.69
C HIS A 566 -2.73 1.26 25.82
N LEU A 567 -2.41 -0.01 26.09
CA LEU A 567 -1.51 -0.80 25.26
C LEU A 567 -2.09 -1.04 23.85
N TYR A 568 -3.36 -1.40 23.77
CA TYR A 568 -4.04 -1.58 22.49
C TYR A 568 -4.00 -0.31 21.63
N SER A 569 -4.38 0.82 22.24
CA SER A 569 -4.31 2.13 21.56
C SER A 569 -2.87 2.54 21.21
N ALA A 570 -1.90 2.19 22.05
CA ALA A 570 -0.50 2.43 21.79
C ALA A 570 0.03 1.53 20.66
N TYR A 571 -0.31 0.24 20.62
CA TYR A 571 0.08 -0.67 19.52
C TYR A 571 -0.41 -0.16 18.17
N THR A 572 -1.67 0.29 18.11
CA THR A 572 -2.25 0.88 16.89
C THR A 572 -1.47 2.12 16.44
N ARG A 573 -1.10 3.01 17.36
CA ARG A 573 -0.33 4.23 17.07
C ARG A 573 1.12 3.94 16.68
N LEU A 574 1.73 2.94 17.33
CA LEU A 574 3.12 2.55 17.13
C LEU A 574 3.31 1.62 15.93
N GLY A 575 2.23 1.06 15.37
CA GLY A 575 2.28 0.02 14.36
C GLY A 575 2.90 -1.28 14.90
N ALA A 576 2.86 -1.50 16.22
CA ALA A 576 3.35 -2.72 16.85
C ALA A 576 2.32 -3.84 16.66
N ALA A 577 2.78 -5.01 16.16
CA ALA A 577 1.90 -6.17 15.98
C ALA A 577 1.51 -6.79 17.33
N ASP A 578 2.44 -6.78 18.29
CA ASP A 578 2.29 -7.39 19.61
C ASP A 578 3.26 -6.76 20.64
N ARG A 579 3.25 -7.33 21.83
CA ARG A 579 4.13 -6.90 22.94
C ARG A 579 5.61 -7.16 22.67
N GLY A 580 5.95 -8.22 21.95
CA GLY A 580 7.33 -8.57 21.60
C GLY A 580 8.00 -7.54 20.70
N ALA A 581 7.23 -6.75 19.97
CA ALA A 581 7.73 -5.65 19.15
C ALA A 581 8.09 -4.37 19.96
N LEU A 582 7.64 -4.25 21.20
CA LEU A 582 7.85 -3.04 22.02
C LEU A 582 9.31 -2.77 22.41
N PRO A 583 10.14 -3.76 22.81
CA PRO A 583 11.54 -3.51 23.16
C PRO A 583 12.35 -2.83 22.07
N TRP A 584 12.01 -3.10 20.80
CA TRP A 584 12.66 -2.52 19.62
C TRP A 584 12.16 -1.09 19.30
N LEU A 585 11.04 -0.69 19.86
CA LEU A 585 10.44 0.64 19.68
C LEU A 585 10.80 1.60 20.82
N VAL A 586 11.32 1.07 21.93
CA VAL A 586 11.71 1.79 23.13
C VAL A 586 13.18 1.57 23.37
N ASP A 587 14.03 2.58 23.12
CA ASP A 587 15.42 2.57 23.55
C ASP A 587 15.44 2.48 25.10
N LEU A 588 15.53 1.27 25.63
CA LEU A 588 15.85 1.05 27.02
C LEU A 588 17.37 1.06 27.16
N PRO A 589 17.96 1.93 27.98
CA PRO A 589 19.37 1.78 28.35
C PRO A 589 19.53 0.35 28.91
N ALA A 590 20.54 -0.36 28.42
CA ALA A 590 20.85 -1.68 28.92
C ALA A 590 20.96 -1.62 30.45
N THR A 591 20.00 -2.23 31.14
CA THR A 591 20.11 -2.43 32.58
C THR A 591 21.28 -3.37 32.78
N GLU A 592 22.37 -2.86 33.34
CA GLU A 592 23.40 -3.68 33.96
C GLU A 592 22.71 -4.63 34.90
N SER A 593 22.84 -5.92 34.58
CA SER A 593 22.40 -7.02 35.47
C SER A 593 23.27 -6.99 36.69
N ALA A 594 22.69 -6.66 37.83
CA ALA A 594 23.26 -6.95 39.15
C ALA A 594 22.93 -8.39 39.56
#